data_243f67294186ab8c3ffd58e7b69a2808
#
_entry.id   243f67294186ab8c3ffd58e7b69a2808
#
_cell.length_a   1.000
_cell.length_b   1.000
_cell.length_c   1.000
_cell.angle_alpha   90.00
_cell.angle_beta   90.00
_cell.angle_gamma   90.00
#
_symmetry.space_group_name_H-M   'P 1'
#
loop_
_entity.id
_entity.type
_entity.pdbx_description
1 polymer ?
#
loop_
_entity_poly.entity_id
_entity_poly.type
_entity_poly.pdbx_seq_one_letter_code
_entity_poly.pdbx_strand_id
1 'polypeptide(L)'
;RQAVDSVVLAFSKDETADKIKMMLDGSGYDVYTVCHSKAELLRTVSDMDEVLIIMGYKLPDGTVDDVYDDLMEGQKLMSIVKAERQSSIYNQDIFVVTLPLNRQLLINSVETFVGIIERRKHRAKRTPEEEKIIRDAKAYLMETHRMSEEQAHRFIQKRSMDTGAKFIDCLLYTS
;
A
#
# COMPACT_ATOMS: atom_id res chain seq x y z
N ARG A 1 -9.04 4.13 17.89
CA ARG A 1 -7.67 3.71 17.79
C ARG A 1 -7.26 3.47 16.35
N GLN A 2 -6.25 4.09 15.94
CA GLN A 2 -5.85 4.03 14.55
C GLN A 2 -5.01 2.81 14.23
N ALA A 3 -5.32 2.22 13.12
CA ALA A 3 -4.59 1.11 12.59
C ALA A 3 -3.44 1.56 11.70
N VAL A 4 -3.63 2.67 11.02
CA VAL A 4 -2.62 3.25 10.13
C VAL A 4 -2.02 4.45 10.82
N ASP A 5 -0.73 4.39 11.05
CA ASP A 5 -0.03 5.47 11.74
C ASP A 5 0.09 6.72 10.89
N SER A 6 -0.04 6.57 9.57
CA SER A 6 0.19 7.69 8.67
C SER A 6 -0.70 7.67 7.44
N VAL A 7 -1.34 8.79 7.22
CA VAL A 7 -1.99 9.13 5.95
C VAL A 7 -1.20 10.33 5.39
N VAL A 8 -0.76 10.22 4.15
CA VAL A 8 0.00 11.29 3.49
C VAL A 8 -0.82 11.79 2.32
N LEU A 9 -0.96 13.10 2.21
CA LEU A 9 -1.66 13.73 1.08
C LEU A 9 -0.65 14.28 0.08
N ALA A 10 -0.98 14.20 -1.20
CA ALA A 10 -0.13 14.75 -2.25
C ALA A 10 -1.01 15.44 -3.30
N PHE A 11 -1.02 16.76 -3.27
CA PHE A 11 -1.81 17.57 -4.19
C PHE A 11 -1.01 18.78 -4.62
N SER A 12 -1.19 19.17 -5.88
CA SER A 12 -0.53 20.36 -6.39
C SER A 12 -1.17 21.64 -5.83
N LYS A 13 -2.41 21.57 -5.36
CA LYS A 13 -3.13 22.70 -4.79
C LYS A 13 -3.48 22.46 -3.34
N ASP A 14 -3.16 23.44 -2.49
CA ASP A 14 -3.44 23.36 -1.07
C ASP A 14 -4.93 23.32 -0.75
N GLU A 15 -5.73 23.98 -1.57
CA GLU A 15 -7.17 24.03 -1.36
C GLU A 15 -7.80 22.64 -1.29
N THR A 16 -7.46 21.78 -2.24
CA THR A 16 -7.96 20.40 -2.26
C THR A 16 -7.43 19.61 -1.08
N ALA A 17 -6.14 19.75 -0.80
CA ALA A 17 -5.52 19.05 0.32
C ALA A 17 -6.15 19.45 1.65
N ASP A 18 -6.42 20.73 1.84
CA ASP A 18 -7.04 21.23 3.08
C ASP A 18 -8.43 20.65 3.29
N LYS A 19 -9.23 20.57 2.25
CA LYS A 19 -10.58 20.00 2.34
C LYS A 19 -10.53 18.53 2.77
N ILE A 20 -9.64 17.77 2.17
CA ILE A 20 -9.50 16.35 2.48
C ILE A 20 -8.95 16.17 3.88
N LYS A 21 -7.98 16.98 4.27
CA LYS A 21 -7.43 16.95 5.62
C LYS A 21 -8.50 17.21 6.66
N MET A 22 -9.37 18.21 6.44
CA MET A 22 -10.46 18.51 7.34
C MET A 22 -11.43 17.34 7.50
N MET A 23 -11.76 16.67 6.39
CA MET A 23 -12.64 15.51 6.42
C MET A 23 -12.03 14.37 7.23
N LEU A 24 -10.74 14.13 7.06
CA LEU A 24 -10.04 13.05 7.77
C LEU A 24 -9.88 13.37 9.24
N ASP A 25 -9.47 14.59 9.58
CA ASP A 25 -9.32 15.02 10.98
C ASP A 25 -10.64 14.90 11.72
N GLY A 26 -11.74 15.28 11.08
CA GLY A 26 -13.07 15.18 11.66
C GLY A 26 -13.56 13.76 11.87
N SER A 27 -12.92 12.78 11.27
CA SER A 27 -13.28 11.38 11.37
C SER A 27 -12.26 10.55 12.16
N GLY A 28 -11.28 11.18 12.78
CA GLY A 28 -10.32 10.51 13.65
C GLY A 28 -9.07 10.00 12.96
N TYR A 29 -8.82 10.41 11.73
CA TYR A 29 -7.61 10.04 11.00
C TYR A 29 -6.64 11.22 10.96
N ASP A 30 -5.41 11.00 11.37
CA ASP A 30 -4.39 12.04 11.37
C ASP A 30 -3.62 12.03 10.05
N VAL A 31 -3.51 13.22 9.45
CA VAL A 31 -2.70 13.39 8.25
C VAL A 31 -1.28 13.73 8.70
N TYR A 32 -0.34 12.89 8.28
CA TYR A 32 1.07 13.07 8.65
C TYR A 32 1.64 14.35 8.02
N THR A 33 1.45 14.52 6.72
CA THR A 33 1.90 15.72 6.02
C THR A 33 1.21 15.84 4.67
N VAL A 34 1.36 17.00 4.05
CA VAL A 34 0.88 17.26 2.70
C VAL A 34 2.09 17.53 1.82
N CYS A 35 2.22 16.78 0.74
CA CYS A 35 3.30 16.94 -0.24
C CYS A 35 2.77 17.60 -1.50
N HIS A 36 3.63 18.30 -2.23
CA HIS A 36 3.24 19.05 -3.43
C HIS A 36 3.94 18.56 -4.69
N SER A 37 4.81 17.57 -4.57
CA SER A 37 5.51 16.99 -5.71
C SER A 37 5.73 15.51 -5.49
N LYS A 38 5.99 14.80 -6.58
CA LYS A 38 6.31 13.37 -6.54
C LYS A 38 7.60 13.13 -5.74
N ALA A 39 8.62 13.94 -5.98
CA ALA A 39 9.91 13.81 -5.30
C ALA A 39 9.75 13.99 -3.79
N GLU A 40 8.98 14.98 -3.37
CA GLU A 40 8.71 15.21 -1.96
C GLU A 40 7.94 14.03 -1.35
N LEU A 41 6.93 13.54 -2.07
CA LEU A 41 6.12 12.42 -1.61
C LEU A 41 6.95 11.16 -1.42
N LEU A 42 7.73 10.78 -2.41
CA LEU A 42 8.55 9.57 -2.35
C LEU A 42 9.59 9.65 -1.23
N ARG A 43 10.18 10.82 -1.04
CA ARG A 43 11.13 11.04 0.04
C ARG A 43 10.46 10.91 1.41
N THR A 44 9.25 11.43 1.53
CA THR A 44 8.49 11.38 2.78
C THR A 44 8.13 9.95 3.15
N VAL A 45 7.67 9.14 2.19
CA VAL A 45 7.21 7.79 2.48
C VAL A 45 8.31 6.74 2.44
N SER A 46 9.54 7.11 2.08
CA SER A 46 10.64 6.14 1.93
C SER A 46 10.93 5.37 3.22
N ASP A 47 10.69 5.97 4.37
CA ASP A 47 10.93 5.35 5.67
C ASP A 47 9.67 4.71 6.27
N MET A 48 8.56 4.73 5.55
CA MET A 48 7.28 4.25 6.05
C MET A 48 6.97 2.87 5.48
N ASP A 49 6.77 1.89 6.36
CA ASP A 49 6.43 0.54 5.94
C ASP A 49 4.96 0.42 5.53
N GLU A 50 4.08 1.08 6.26
CA GLU A 50 2.64 1.04 6.01
C GLU A 50 2.12 2.46 5.97
N VAL A 51 1.64 2.89 4.82
CA VAL A 51 1.14 4.24 4.64
C VAL A 51 0.04 4.25 3.58
N LEU A 52 -0.97 5.09 3.79
CA LEU A 52 -1.97 5.37 2.77
C LEU A 52 -1.68 6.74 2.18
N ILE A 53 -1.46 6.78 0.87
CA ILE A 53 -1.24 8.02 0.13
C ILE A 53 -2.53 8.37 -0.59
N ILE A 54 -3.00 9.60 -0.40
CA ILE A 54 -4.17 10.12 -1.12
C ILE A 54 -3.70 11.29 -1.97
N MET A 55 -3.89 11.19 -3.28
CA MET A 55 -3.42 12.22 -4.19
C MET A 55 -4.41 12.48 -5.33
N GLY A 56 -4.21 13.59 -6.04
CA GLY A 56 -4.95 13.86 -7.27
C GLY A 56 -4.38 13.05 -8.43
N TYR A 57 -4.82 13.35 -9.64
CA TYR A 57 -4.35 12.62 -10.80
C TYR A 57 -2.87 12.87 -11.08
N LYS A 58 -2.40 14.09 -10.83
CA LYS A 58 -1.07 14.48 -11.27
C LYS A 58 -0.43 15.50 -10.33
N LEU A 59 0.88 15.39 -10.20
CA LEU A 59 1.73 16.36 -9.52
C LEU A 59 2.61 17.03 -10.59
N PRO A 60 3.30 18.15 -10.27
CA PRO A 60 4.12 18.84 -11.27
C PRO A 60 5.16 17.96 -11.94
N ASP A 61 5.64 16.93 -11.26
CA ASP A 61 6.72 16.06 -11.73
C ASP A 61 6.29 14.62 -12.01
N GLY A 62 5.00 14.33 -12.07
CA GLY A 62 4.52 12.99 -12.42
C GLY A 62 3.05 12.77 -12.18
N THR A 63 2.50 11.73 -12.79
CA THR A 63 1.11 11.32 -12.60
C THR A 63 1.00 10.33 -11.45
N VAL A 64 -0.24 9.99 -11.10
CA VAL A 64 -0.50 8.98 -10.07
C VAL A 64 0.09 7.62 -10.47
N ASP A 65 0.06 7.27 -11.75
CA ASP A 65 0.68 6.04 -12.23
C ASP A 65 2.19 6.05 -12.05
N ASP A 66 2.83 7.19 -12.29
CA ASP A 66 4.26 7.35 -12.08
C ASP A 66 4.64 7.17 -10.60
N VAL A 67 3.82 7.72 -9.71
CA VAL A 67 4.02 7.55 -8.27
C VAL A 67 3.88 6.07 -7.89
N TYR A 68 2.85 5.43 -8.40
CA TYR A 68 2.58 4.03 -8.07
C TYR A 68 3.75 3.13 -8.45
N ASP A 69 4.35 3.36 -9.62
CA ASP A 69 5.46 2.53 -10.09
C ASP A 69 6.68 2.62 -9.18
N ASP A 70 6.82 3.71 -8.43
CA ASP A 70 7.95 3.92 -7.53
C ASP A 70 7.65 3.56 -6.08
N LEU A 71 6.43 3.10 -5.78
CA LEU A 71 6.06 2.74 -4.43
C LEU A 71 6.53 1.33 -4.07
N MET A 72 6.73 1.12 -2.76
CA MET A 72 7.10 -0.18 -2.22
C MET A 72 5.88 -0.88 -1.66
N GLU A 73 6.04 -2.17 -1.37
CA GLU A 73 4.97 -2.94 -0.73
C GLU A 73 4.59 -2.33 0.61
N GLY A 74 3.30 -2.29 0.89
CA GLY A 74 2.77 -1.65 2.09
C GLY A 74 2.40 -0.19 1.89
N GLN A 75 2.86 0.42 0.82
CA GLN A 75 2.53 1.79 0.47
C GLN A 75 1.34 1.78 -0.49
N LYS A 76 0.17 2.16 0.02
CA LYS A 76 -1.08 2.11 -0.74
C LYS A 76 -1.45 3.47 -1.31
N LEU A 77 -2.03 3.47 -2.49
CA LEU A 77 -2.31 4.70 -3.23
C LEU A 77 -3.79 4.81 -3.56
N MET A 78 -4.37 5.94 -3.19
CA MET A 78 -5.75 6.31 -3.54
C MET A 78 -5.69 7.61 -4.34
N SER A 79 -6.38 7.65 -5.47
CA SER A 79 -6.41 8.84 -6.31
C SER A 79 -7.82 9.42 -6.35
N ILE A 80 -7.93 10.72 -6.11
CA ILE A 80 -9.19 11.45 -6.19
C ILE A 80 -9.15 12.26 -7.47
N VAL A 81 -9.98 11.91 -8.44
CA VAL A 81 -9.93 12.48 -9.78
C VAL A 81 -11.31 12.80 -10.31
N LYS A 82 -11.37 13.63 -11.33
CA LYS A 82 -12.62 13.84 -12.07
C LYS A 82 -12.94 12.57 -12.86
N ALA A 83 -14.23 12.32 -13.09
CA ALA A 83 -14.68 11.11 -13.78
C ALA A 83 -14.00 10.91 -15.13
N GLU A 84 -13.75 11.98 -15.88
CA GLU A 84 -13.10 11.93 -17.18
C GLU A 84 -11.64 11.52 -17.12
N ARG A 85 -11.00 11.63 -15.94
CA ARG A 85 -9.61 11.22 -15.75
C ARG A 85 -9.46 9.78 -15.30
N GLN A 86 -10.54 9.15 -14.87
CA GLN A 86 -10.49 7.79 -14.35
C GLN A 86 -9.91 6.81 -15.38
N SER A 87 -10.31 6.95 -16.64
CA SER A 87 -9.82 6.08 -17.70
C SER A 87 -8.36 6.31 -18.06
N SER A 88 -7.77 7.42 -17.62
CA SER A 88 -6.37 7.72 -17.85
C SER A 88 -5.44 7.00 -16.87
N ILE A 89 -5.99 6.44 -15.79
CA ILE A 89 -5.23 5.69 -14.80
C ILE A 89 -5.22 4.22 -15.22
N TYR A 90 -4.04 3.68 -15.49
CA TYR A 90 -3.94 2.33 -16.03
C TYR A 90 -3.58 1.27 -14.99
N ASN A 91 -3.01 1.65 -13.84
CA ASN A 91 -2.72 0.69 -12.78
C ASN A 91 -3.99 0.35 -12.01
N GLN A 92 -4.40 -0.91 -12.07
CA GLN A 92 -5.66 -1.34 -11.45
C GLN A 92 -5.58 -1.42 -9.93
N ASP A 93 -4.38 -1.41 -9.38
CA ASP A 93 -4.18 -1.45 -7.94
C ASP A 93 -4.33 -0.08 -7.28
N ILE A 94 -4.40 0.97 -8.07
CA ILE A 94 -4.68 2.31 -7.55
C ILE A 94 -6.19 2.40 -7.29
N PHE A 95 -6.56 2.73 -6.05
CA PHE A 95 -7.96 2.91 -5.73
C PHE A 95 -8.41 4.30 -6.18
N VAL A 96 -9.37 4.35 -7.11
CA VAL A 96 -9.81 5.61 -7.70
C VAL A 96 -11.15 6.04 -7.10
N VAL A 97 -11.19 7.28 -6.61
CA VAL A 97 -12.42 7.91 -6.14
C VAL A 97 -12.72 9.08 -7.07
N THR A 98 -13.91 9.09 -7.67
CA THR A 98 -14.26 10.15 -8.61
C THR A 98 -14.99 11.31 -7.92
N LEU A 99 -14.74 12.51 -8.41
CA LEU A 99 -15.43 13.70 -7.95
C LEU A 99 -16.86 13.73 -8.53
N PRO A 100 -17.84 14.29 -7.83
CA PRO A 100 -17.71 15.10 -6.62
C PRO A 100 -17.42 14.24 -5.39
N LEU A 101 -16.53 14.77 -4.54
CA LEU A 101 -16.13 14.07 -3.34
C LEU A 101 -17.15 14.28 -2.23
N ASN A 102 -17.56 13.15 -1.63
CA ASN A 102 -18.42 13.25 -0.47
C ASN A 102 -17.69 12.64 0.72
N ARG A 103 -17.90 13.21 1.89
CA ARG A 103 -17.22 12.82 3.11
C ARG A 103 -17.38 11.32 3.41
N GLN A 104 -18.62 10.82 3.29
CA GLN A 104 -18.91 9.43 3.60
C GLN A 104 -18.16 8.49 2.67
N LEU A 105 -18.10 8.79 1.39
CA LEU A 105 -17.38 7.98 0.42
C LEU A 105 -15.88 7.97 0.72
N LEU A 106 -15.32 9.13 1.02
CA LEU A 106 -13.89 9.23 1.37
C LEU A 106 -13.57 8.40 2.60
N ILE A 107 -14.36 8.55 3.66
CA ILE A 107 -14.12 7.85 4.91
C ILE A 107 -14.29 6.34 4.74
N ASN A 108 -15.31 5.91 4.02
CA ASN A 108 -15.50 4.48 3.74
C ASN A 108 -14.31 3.89 2.98
N SER A 109 -13.77 4.65 2.03
CA SER A 109 -12.61 4.21 1.26
C SER A 109 -11.37 4.10 2.14
N VAL A 110 -11.15 5.08 3.00
CA VAL A 110 -10.02 5.06 3.94
C VAL A 110 -10.15 3.88 4.91
N GLU A 111 -11.33 3.63 5.43
CA GLU A 111 -11.56 2.50 6.34
C GLU A 111 -11.29 1.17 5.64
N THR A 112 -11.62 1.05 4.37
CA THR A 112 -11.32 -0.15 3.60
C THR A 112 -9.82 -0.40 3.53
N PHE A 113 -9.03 0.64 3.24
CA PHE A 113 -7.58 0.52 3.18
C PHE A 113 -6.97 0.24 4.55
N VAL A 114 -7.47 0.89 5.59
CA VAL A 114 -7.02 0.64 6.97
C VAL A 114 -7.24 -0.83 7.32
N GLY A 115 -8.42 -1.37 6.96
CA GLY A 115 -8.72 -2.78 7.20
C GLY A 115 -7.76 -3.72 6.47
N ILE A 116 -7.40 -3.39 5.23
CA ILE A 116 -6.46 -4.20 4.46
C ILE A 116 -5.08 -4.19 5.13
N ILE A 117 -4.61 -3.03 5.53
CA ILE A 117 -3.30 -2.89 6.18
C ILE A 117 -3.28 -3.66 7.50
N GLU A 118 -4.34 -3.57 8.30
CA GLU A 118 -4.42 -4.32 9.56
C GLU A 118 -4.37 -5.81 9.34
N ARG A 119 -5.11 -6.31 8.36
CA ARG A 119 -5.09 -7.74 8.05
C ARG A 119 -3.69 -8.20 7.63
N ARG A 120 -2.97 -7.37 6.89
CA ARG A 120 -1.59 -7.68 6.50
C ARG A 120 -0.67 -7.69 7.71
N LYS A 121 -0.82 -6.74 8.63
CA LYS A 121 -0.03 -6.72 9.87
C LYS A 121 -0.27 -7.98 10.70
N HIS A 122 -1.51 -8.43 10.78
CA HIS A 122 -1.84 -9.66 11.50
C HIS A 122 -1.19 -10.87 10.85
N ARG A 123 -1.18 -10.92 9.52
CA ARG A 123 -0.53 -12.02 8.79
C ARG A 123 0.97 -12.00 8.96
N ALA A 124 1.54 -10.81 9.09
CA ALA A 124 2.99 -10.67 9.24
C ALA A 124 3.48 -11.14 10.60
N LYS A 125 2.60 -11.19 11.60
CA LYS A 125 2.95 -11.72 12.92
C LYS A 125 2.89 -13.24 12.88
N ARG A 126 3.94 -13.83 12.38
CA ARG A 126 4.04 -15.27 12.28
C ARG A 126 4.57 -15.85 13.59
N THR A 127 4.19 -17.09 13.88
CA THR A 127 4.74 -17.80 15.01
C THR A 127 6.22 -18.11 14.74
N PRO A 128 7.03 -18.35 15.78
CA PRO A 128 8.43 -18.73 15.58
C PRO A 128 8.57 -19.99 14.71
N GLU A 129 7.63 -20.90 14.78
CA GLU A 129 7.63 -22.12 13.98
C GLU A 129 7.41 -21.79 12.49
N GLU A 130 6.47 -20.91 12.21
CA GLU A 130 6.22 -20.48 10.84
C GLU A 130 7.40 -19.73 10.25
N GLU A 131 8.05 -18.89 11.04
CA GLU A 131 9.25 -18.19 10.60
C GLU A 131 10.38 -19.15 10.28
N LYS A 132 10.53 -20.21 11.07
CA LYS A 132 11.54 -21.23 10.81
C LYS A 132 11.26 -21.94 9.49
N ILE A 133 10.01 -22.32 9.25
CA ILE A 133 9.60 -22.98 8.01
C ILE A 133 9.96 -22.12 6.80
N ILE A 134 9.69 -20.83 6.89
CA ILE A 134 9.96 -19.90 5.80
C ILE A 134 11.45 -19.72 5.58
N ARG A 135 12.24 -19.63 6.65
CA ARG A 135 13.70 -19.55 6.52
C ARG A 135 14.27 -20.81 5.88
N ASP A 136 13.78 -21.98 6.29
CA ASP A 136 14.22 -23.25 5.72
C ASP A 136 13.82 -23.34 4.25
N ALA A 137 12.63 -22.86 3.90
CA ALA A 137 12.17 -22.84 2.52
C ALA A 137 13.04 -21.91 1.66
N LYS A 138 13.41 -20.75 2.19
CA LYS A 138 14.30 -19.83 1.49
C LYS A 138 15.66 -20.48 1.24
N ALA A 139 16.23 -21.11 2.26
CA ALA A 139 17.51 -21.78 2.13
C ALA A 139 17.45 -22.90 1.07
N TYR A 140 16.38 -23.67 1.08
CA TYR A 140 16.17 -24.72 0.10
C TYR A 140 16.11 -24.17 -1.33
N LEU A 141 15.36 -23.09 -1.52
CA LEU A 141 15.24 -22.47 -2.84
C LEU A 141 16.56 -21.88 -3.32
N MET A 142 17.32 -21.29 -2.41
CA MET A 142 18.61 -20.72 -2.74
C MET A 142 19.61 -21.79 -3.15
N GLU A 143 19.63 -22.93 -2.46
CA GLU A 143 20.53 -24.04 -2.78
C GLU A 143 20.09 -24.82 -4.00
N THR A 144 18.81 -25.20 -4.05
CA THR A 144 18.31 -26.13 -5.05
C THR A 144 18.05 -25.45 -6.38
N HIS A 145 17.48 -24.25 -6.34
CA HIS A 145 17.10 -23.50 -7.54
C HIS A 145 18.02 -22.32 -7.82
N ARG A 146 19.07 -22.17 -7.03
CA ARG A 146 20.07 -21.11 -7.18
C ARG A 146 19.46 -19.72 -7.22
N MET A 147 18.42 -19.51 -6.43
CA MET A 147 17.79 -18.21 -6.29
C MET A 147 18.59 -17.35 -5.32
N SER A 148 18.57 -16.03 -5.54
CA SER A 148 19.05 -15.09 -4.54
C SER A 148 18.06 -15.04 -3.39
N GLU A 149 18.48 -14.49 -2.25
CA GLU A 149 17.58 -14.33 -1.11
C GLU A 149 16.33 -13.53 -1.49
N GLU A 150 16.52 -12.48 -2.25
CA GLU A 150 15.41 -11.65 -2.71
C GLU A 150 14.43 -12.43 -3.60
N GLN A 151 14.96 -13.24 -4.52
CA GLN A 151 14.14 -14.06 -5.40
C GLN A 151 13.35 -15.10 -4.61
N ALA A 152 14.00 -15.74 -3.64
CA ALA A 152 13.35 -16.73 -2.79
C ALA A 152 12.24 -16.10 -1.95
N HIS A 153 12.50 -14.90 -1.40
CA HIS A 153 11.50 -14.17 -0.63
C HIS A 153 10.28 -13.83 -1.47
N ARG A 154 10.48 -13.34 -2.68
CA ARG A 154 9.38 -13.02 -3.60
C ARG A 154 8.59 -14.25 -4.00
N PHE A 155 9.28 -15.37 -4.24
CA PHE A 155 8.63 -16.62 -4.58
C PHE A 155 7.69 -17.09 -3.47
N ILE A 156 8.17 -17.09 -2.24
CA ILE A 156 7.38 -17.51 -1.07
C ILE A 156 6.22 -16.55 -0.85
N GLN A 157 6.45 -15.26 -0.95
CA GLN A 157 5.43 -14.25 -0.76
C GLN A 157 4.30 -14.37 -1.78
N LYS A 158 4.65 -14.57 -3.04
CA LYS A 158 3.66 -14.74 -4.09
C LYS A 158 2.80 -15.98 -3.87
N ARG A 159 3.41 -17.10 -3.51
CA ARG A 159 2.69 -18.33 -3.22
C ARG A 159 1.78 -18.19 -2.00
N SER A 160 2.25 -17.51 -0.99
CA SER A 160 1.47 -17.23 0.21
C SER A 160 0.23 -16.40 -0.11
N MET A 161 0.33 -15.46 -1.04
CA MET A 161 -0.81 -14.67 -1.47
C MET A 161 -1.83 -15.50 -2.26
N ASP A 162 -1.35 -16.43 -3.08
CA ASP A 162 -2.21 -17.27 -3.92
C ASP A 162 -2.93 -18.35 -3.12
N THR A 163 -2.25 -18.95 -2.16
CA THR A 163 -2.76 -20.14 -1.47
C THR A 163 -2.96 -19.95 0.03
N GLY A 164 -2.57 -18.79 0.58
CA GLY A 164 -2.72 -18.50 2.00
C GLY A 164 -1.95 -19.47 2.88
N ALA A 165 -2.57 -19.86 4.00
CA ALA A 165 -1.92 -20.74 4.98
C ALA A 165 -1.58 -22.12 4.44
N LYS A 166 -2.25 -22.56 3.38
CA LYS A 166 -2.00 -23.87 2.80
C LYS A 166 -0.62 -24.00 2.17
N PHE A 167 0.01 -22.89 1.81
CA PHE A 167 1.35 -22.91 1.24
C PHE A 167 2.38 -23.46 2.23
N ILE A 168 2.27 -23.09 3.48
CA ILE A 168 3.17 -23.57 4.53
C ILE A 168 3.03 -25.09 4.67
N ASP A 169 1.80 -25.59 4.63
CA ASP A 169 1.54 -27.02 4.68
C ASP A 169 2.17 -27.74 3.48
N CYS A 170 2.05 -27.17 2.29
CA CYS A 170 2.68 -27.73 1.10
C CYS A 170 4.19 -27.82 1.22
N LEU A 171 4.83 -26.81 1.81
CA LEU A 171 6.26 -26.80 2.03
C LEU A 171 6.69 -27.92 2.97
N LEU A 172 5.89 -28.21 3.98
CA LEU A 172 6.17 -29.29 4.92
C LEU A 172 6.15 -30.66 4.24
N TYR A 173 5.29 -30.85 3.26
CA TYR A 173 5.18 -32.12 2.55
C TYR A 173 6.18 -32.29 1.42
N THR A 174 6.70 -31.20 0.89
CA THR A 174 7.61 -31.24 -0.27
C THR A 174 9.07 -31.08 0.11
N SER A 175 9.33 -30.67 1.32
CA SER A 175 10.70 -30.57 1.85
C SER A 175 11.01 -31.74 2.84
#